data_a05e756a8c13d97045dc3f2ecbe962c1
#
_entry.id   a05e756a8c13d97045dc3f2ecbe962c1
#
_cell.length_a   1.000
_cell.length_b   1.000
_cell.length_c   1.000
_cell.angle_alpha   90.00
_cell.angle_beta   90.00
_cell.angle_gamma   90.00
#
_symmetry.space_group_name_H-M   'P 1'
#
loop_
_entity.id
_entity.type
_entity.pdbx_description
1 polymer ?
#
loop_
_entity_poly.entity_id
_entity_poly.type
_entity_poly.pdbx_seq_one_letter_code
_entity_poly.pdbx_strand_id
1 'polypeptide(L)'
;MLQKLVLVLLSSMVWISPDENLIDWNSSNKLDWSDFKARPDGSSSNAALTSSTINVEFAYDKNGLKHTITCRFNKLKSWVRVKNNYILNHEQGHFDLAEIYARELHRKLKEYQFRKETASEDLNKLYNRVMKEHLESQDLYDRQSNHSIDSTKQRYWDNKIKANLKELEEYADYR
;
A
#
# COMPACT_ATOMS: atom_id res chain seq x y z
N MET A 1 -20.43 -4.72 58.83
CA MET A 1 -19.28 -4.20 58.06
C MET A 1 -19.27 -4.86 56.70
N LEU A 2 -19.68 -4.13 55.65
CA LEU A 2 -19.64 -4.65 54.28
C LEU A 2 -18.26 -4.33 53.70
N GLN A 3 -17.51 -5.36 53.35
CA GLN A 3 -16.23 -5.26 52.68
C GLN A 3 -16.50 -5.08 51.19
N LYS A 4 -16.20 -3.88 50.65
CA LYS A 4 -16.30 -3.59 49.18
C LYS A 4 -15.12 -4.25 48.48
N LEU A 5 -15.42 -5.28 47.67
CA LEU A 5 -14.46 -5.88 46.75
C LEU A 5 -14.23 -4.91 45.57
N VAL A 6 -13.06 -4.31 45.49
CA VAL A 6 -12.63 -3.51 44.35
C VAL A 6 -12.00 -4.43 43.34
N LEU A 7 -12.74 -4.72 42.25
CA LEU A 7 -12.22 -5.49 41.13
C LEU A 7 -11.38 -4.53 40.25
N VAL A 8 -10.06 -4.61 40.31
CA VAL A 8 -9.14 -3.92 39.41
C VAL A 8 -9.06 -4.73 38.11
N LEU A 9 -9.78 -4.30 37.10
CA LEU A 9 -9.60 -4.81 35.74
C LEU A 9 -8.27 -4.26 35.18
N LEU A 10 -7.21 -5.06 35.27
CA LEU A 10 -5.99 -4.84 34.51
C LEU A 10 -6.27 -5.10 33.05
N SER A 11 -6.57 -4.05 32.27
CA SER A 11 -6.55 -4.13 30.83
C SER A 11 -5.11 -4.34 30.39
N SER A 12 -4.76 -5.57 30.04
CA SER A 12 -3.50 -5.87 29.36
C SER A 12 -3.53 -5.21 27.99
N MET A 13 -2.84 -4.09 27.84
CA MET A 13 -2.58 -3.44 26.59
C MET A 13 -1.64 -4.36 25.79
N VAL A 14 -2.20 -5.16 24.91
CA VAL A 14 -1.41 -5.98 23.98
C VAL A 14 -0.71 -5.03 23.03
N TRP A 15 0.56 -4.79 23.23
CA TRP A 15 1.42 -4.12 22.27
C TRP A 15 1.62 -5.07 21.08
N ILE A 16 0.87 -4.86 20.01
CA ILE A 16 1.15 -5.51 18.73
C ILE A 16 2.41 -4.83 18.19
N SER A 17 3.55 -5.52 18.28
CA SER A 17 4.78 -5.05 17.64
C SER A 17 4.52 -4.92 16.14
N PRO A 18 4.98 -3.84 15.48
CA PRO A 18 4.91 -3.75 14.03
C PRO A 18 5.58 -4.98 13.41
N ASP A 19 4.96 -5.58 12.39
CA ASP A 19 5.57 -6.68 11.67
C ASP A 19 6.84 -6.16 10.96
N GLU A 20 8.02 -6.55 11.44
CA GLU A 20 9.33 -6.12 10.92
C GLU A 20 9.56 -6.50 9.44
N ASN A 21 8.72 -7.40 8.91
CA ASN A 21 8.77 -7.82 7.52
C ASN A 21 7.88 -6.98 6.60
N LEU A 22 7.14 -6.03 7.16
CA LEU A 22 6.34 -5.06 6.41
C LEU A 22 6.94 -3.67 6.56
N ILE A 23 7.04 -2.94 5.45
CA ILE A 23 7.47 -1.54 5.43
C ILE A 23 6.27 -0.68 5.01
N ASP A 24 5.84 0.22 5.87
CA ASP A 24 4.87 1.26 5.50
C ASP A 24 5.52 2.21 4.48
N TRP A 25 4.75 2.59 3.45
CA TRP A 25 5.27 3.55 2.49
C TRP A 25 5.60 4.90 3.17
N ASN A 26 6.72 5.48 2.78
CA ASN A 26 7.17 6.78 3.30
C ASN A 26 7.95 7.51 2.20
N SER A 27 7.66 8.80 2.01
CA SER A 27 8.32 9.62 0.98
C SER A 27 9.83 9.79 1.20
N SER A 28 10.26 9.80 2.47
CA SER A 28 11.65 10.03 2.89
C SER A 28 12.47 8.76 3.04
N ASN A 29 11.82 7.58 3.13
CA ASN A 29 12.49 6.31 3.32
C ASN A 29 12.24 5.39 2.13
N LYS A 30 13.21 5.31 1.23
CA LYS A 30 13.14 4.47 0.03
C LYS A 30 13.59 3.04 0.32
N LEU A 31 13.14 2.10 -0.50
CA LEU A 31 13.55 0.70 -0.43
C LEU A 31 15.05 0.54 -0.66
N ASP A 32 15.63 -0.43 0.02
CA ASP A 32 17.00 -0.92 -0.18
C ASP A 32 16.98 -2.40 -0.55
N TRP A 33 18.04 -2.88 -1.19
CA TRP A 33 18.14 -4.31 -1.57
C TRP A 33 18.13 -5.29 -0.38
N SER A 34 18.44 -4.82 0.82
CA SER A 34 18.32 -5.63 2.05
C SER A 34 16.86 -5.90 2.47
N ASP A 35 15.91 -5.16 1.90
CA ASP A 35 14.48 -5.36 2.15
C ASP A 35 13.90 -6.53 1.34
N PHE A 36 14.54 -6.95 0.25
CA PHE A 36 14.09 -8.01 -0.63
C PHE A 36 14.59 -9.37 -0.10
N LYS A 37 13.81 -10.01 0.77
CA LYS A 37 14.23 -11.20 1.53
C LYS A 37 13.74 -12.53 0.94
N ALA A 38 12.79 -12.51 0.00
CA ALA A 38 12.31 -13.73 -0.61
C ALA A 38 13.35 -14.35 -1.58
N ARG A 39 13.22 -15.65 -1.82
CA ARG A 39 14.01 -16.33 -2.86
C ARG A 39 13.45 -15.95 -4.23
N PRO A 40 14.31 -15.67 -5.23
CA PRO A 40 13.87 -15.46 -6.60
C PRO A 40 13.08 -16.67 -7.14
N ASP A 41 11.97 -16.39 -7.82
CA ASP A 41 11.19 -17.40 -8.51
C ASP A 41 11.96 -17.94 -9.72
N GLY A 42 12.32 -19.24 -9.69
CA GLY A 42 13.08 -19.86 -10.76
C GLY A 42 12.39 -19.88 -12.14
N SER A 43 11.05 -19.73 -12.16
CA SER A 43 10.25 -19.68 -13.40
C SER A 43 10.16 -18.29 -14.00
N SER A 44 10.44 -17.22 -13.23
CA SER A 44 10.39 -15.84 -13.67
C SER A 44 11.66 -15.42 -14.39
N SER A 45 11.55 -14.64 -15.46
CA SER A 45 12.67 -13.98 -16.14
C SER A 45 13.02 -12.61 -15.54
N ASN A 46 12.24 -12.10 -14.59
CA ASN A 46 12.43 -10.79 -14.00
C ASN A 46 13.74 -10.69 -13.20
N ALA A 47 14.30 -9.49 -13.15
CA ALA A 47 15.50 -9.19 -12.38
C ALA A 47 15.21 -9.02 -10.88
N ALA A 48 14.00 -8.56 -10.54
CA ALA A 48 13.49 -8.43 -9.20
C ALA A 48 11.96 -8.48 -9.20
N LEU A 49 11.35 -8.46 -8.03
CA LEU A 49 9.90 -8.37 -7.84
C LEU A 49 9.59 -7.65 -6.55
N THR A 50 8.78 -6.60 -6.64
CA THR A 50 8.19 -5.90 -5.52
C THR A 50 6.80 -6.44 -5.21
N SER A 51 6.58 -6.85 -3.97
CA SER A 51 5.26 -7.20 -3.45
C SER A 51 4.79 -6.14 -2.47
N SER A 52 3.75 -5.41 -2.84
CA SER A 52 3.09 -4.43 -1.97
C SER A 52 1.61 -4.74 -1.82
N THR A 53 1.01 -4.26 -0.74
CA THR A 53 -0.42 -4.46 -0.44
C THR A 53 -1.05 -3.15 0.01
N ILE A 54 -2.29 -2.92 -0.43
CA ILE A 54 -3.17 -1.87 0.06
C ILE A 54 -4.30 -2.56 0.81
N ASN A 55 -4.38 -2.35 2.13
CA ASN A 55 -5.47 -2.86 2.94
C ASN A 55 -6.32 -1.69 3.43
N VAL A 56 -7.61 -1.95 3.64
CA VAL A 56 -8.53 -0.99 4.23
C VAL A 56 -9.41 -1.68 5.26
N GLU A 57 -9.57 -1.04 6.41
CA GLU A 57 -10.52 -1.42 7.44
C GLU A 57 -11.61 -0.39 7.50
N PHE A 58 -12.86 -0.83 7.56
CA PHE A 58 -14.03 0.02 7.66
C PHE A 58 -14.72 -0.16 9.00
N ALA A 59 -15.09 0.95 9.63
CA ALA A 59 -16.01 0.99 10.74
C ALA A 59 -17.06 2.07 10.49
N TYR A 60 -18.28 1.88 10.97
CA TYR A 60 -19.31 2.92 10.91
C TYR A 60 -20.18 2.91 12.16
N ASP A 61 -20.55 4.08 12.56
CA ASP A 61 -21.46 4.31 13.70
C ASP A 61 -22.44 5.44 13.35
N LYS A 62 -23.13 5.97 14.38
CA LYS A 62 -24.06 7.13 14.23
C LYS A 62 -23.41 8.41 13.69
N ASN A 63 -22.05 8.49 13.74
CA ASN A 63 -21.30 9.66 13.27
C ASN A 63 -20.80 9.47 11.82
N GLY A 64 -21.09 8.32 11.19
CA GLY A 64 -20.74 8.01 9.80
C GLY A 64 -19.67 6.96 9.63
N LEU A 65 -19.06 6.94 8.44
CA LEU A 65 -18.00 6.00 8.05
C LEU A 65 -16.64 6.46 8.61
N LYS A 66 -15.91 5.49 9.19
CA LYS A 66 -14.50 5.62 9.52
C LYS A 66 -13.72 4.56 8.72
N HIS A 67 -12.51 4.88 8.32
CA HIS A 67 -11.65 3.93 7.64
C HIS A 67 -10.19 4.17 8.01
N THR A 68 -9.41 3.10 7.95
CA THR A 68 -7.95 3.12 8.07
C THR A 68 -7.38 2.38 6.88
N ILE A 69 -6.45 2.99 6.17
CA ILE A 69 -5.77 2.40 5.02
C ILE A 69 -4.32 2.12 5.40
N THR A 70 -3.75 1.05 4.87
CA THR A 70 -2.31 0.79 4.95
C THR A 70 -1.78 0.46 3.57
N CYS A 71 -0.62 1.03 3.21
CA CYS A 71 0.14 0.70 2.01
C CYS A 71 1.50 0.17 2.45
N ARG A 72 1.77 -1.13 2.23
CA ARG A 72 2.94 -1.82 2.78
C ARG A 72 3.65 -2.67 1.76
N PHE A 73 4.98 -2.55 1.74
CA PHE A 73 5.86 -3.46 1.06
C PHE A 73 6.09 -4.71 1.92
N ASN A 74 6.13 -5.89 1.30
CA ASN A 74 6.34 -7.17 1.98
C ASN A 74 7.72 -7.73 1.66
N LYS A 75 8.63 -7.67 2.64
CA LYS A 75 10.01 -8.16 2.52
C LYS A 75 10.09 -9.65 2.18
N LEU A 76 9.21 -10.47 2.75
CA LEU A 76 9.23 -11.92 2.58
C LEU A 76 8.58 -12.40 1.28
N LYS A 77 7.94 -11.51 0.53
CA LYS A 77 7.36 -11.80 -0.79
C LYS A 77 8.09 -11.07 -1.92
N SER A 78 8.98 -10.13 -1.59
CA SER A 78 9.79 -9.38 -2.55
C SER A 78 11.17 -10.00 -2.67
N TRP A 79 11.64 -10.17 -3.90
CA TRP A 79 12.91 -10.83 -4.18
C TRP A 79 13.72 -10.09 -5.26
N VAL A 80 15.03 -10.33 -5.30
CA VAL A 80 15.96 -9.76 -6.26
C VAL A 80 16.94 -10.82 -6.76
N ARG A 81 17.19 -10.80 -8.07
CA ARG A 81 18.20 -11.63 -8.76
C ARG A 81 19.36 -10.78 -9.26
N VAL A 82 19.07 -9.58 -9.77
CA VAL A 82 20.08 -8.65 -10.28
C VAL A 82 19.98 -7.32 -9.55
N LYS A 83 21.05 -6.98 -8.84
CA LYS A 83 21.11 -5.75 -8.01
C LYS A 83 21.82 -4.63 -8.75
N ASN A 84 21.12 -3.54 -9.04
CA ASN A 84 21.68 -2.26 -9.42
C ASN A 84 20.69 -1.14 -9.08
N ASN A 85 21.15 0.09 -9.03
CA ASN A 85 20.29 1.22 -8.62
C ASN A 85 19.16 1.52 -9.62
N TYR A 86 19.34 1.20 -10.88
CA TYR A 86 18.33 1.43 -11.91
C TYR A 86 17.13 0.48 -11.73
N ILE A 87 17.41 -0.81 -11.48
CA ILE A 87 16.37 -1.79 -11.16
C ILE A 87 15.71 -1.45 -9.81
N LEU A 88 16.49 -1.02 -8.80
CA LEU A 88 15.92 -0.62 -7.51
C LEU A 88 14.94 0.55 -7.65
N ASN A 89 15.26 1.53 -8.49
CA ASN A 89 14.35 2.63 -8.80
C ASN A 89 13.05 2.13 -9.47
N HIS A 90 13.13 1.15 -10.35
CA HIS A 90 11.96 0.51 -10.94
C HIS A 90 11.10 -0.20 -9.89
N GLU A 91 11.70 -0.98 -9.01
CA GLU A 91 11.01 -1.66 -7.91
C GLU A 91 10.38 -0.66 -6.92
N GLN A 92 11.05 0.45 -6.64
CA GLN A 92 10.46 1.55 -5.87
C GLN A 92 9.24 2.14 -6.57
N GLY A 93 9.27 2.24 -7.91
CA GLY A 93 8.14 2.70 -8.71
C GLY A 93 6.88 1.84 -8.52
N HIS A 94 7.03 0.53 -8.40
CA HIS A 94 5.91 -0.36 -8.05
C HIS A 94 5.32 -0.05 -6.68
N PHE A 95 6.15 0.24 -5.68
CA PHE A 95 5.68 0.60 -4.34
C PHE A 95 5.07 2.02 -4.32
N ASP A 96 5.64 2.95 -5.05
CA ASP A 96 5.11 4.31 -5.21
C ASP A 96 3.74 4.30 -5.94
N LEU A 97 3.53 3.41 -6.92
CA LEU A 97 2.23 3.18 -7.56
C LEU A 97 1.20 2.66 -6.55
N ALA A 98 1.57 1.73 -5.68
CA ALA A 98 0.66 1.26 -4.63
C ALA A 98 0.22 2.41 -3.71
N GLU A 99 1.13 3.30 -3.34
CA GLU A 99 0.81 4.50 -2.55
C GLU A 99 -0.16 5.45 -3.28
N ILE A 100 0.02 5.67 -4.58
CA ILE A 100 -0.89 6.49 -5.38
C ILE A 100 -2.32 5.93 -5.26
N TYR A 101 -2.49 4.62 -5.40
CA TYR A 101 -3.82 4.00 -5.31
C TYR A 101 -4.35 3.89 -3.88
N ALA A 102 -3.50 3.88 -2.86
CA ALA A 102 -3.93 4.05 -1.47
C ALA A 102 -4.53 5.45 -1.23
N ARG A 103 -3.91 6.49 -1.76
CA ARG A 103 -4.43 7.88 -1.71
C ARG A 103 -5.70 8.04 -2.55
N GLU A 104 -5.75 7.44 -3.74
CA GLU A 104 -6.97 7.42 -4.55
C GLU A 104 -8.13 6.75 -3.83
N LEU A 105 -7.88 5.64 -3.14
CA LEU A 105 -8.87 4.98 -2.32
C LEU A 105 -9.36 5.91 -1.21
N HIS A 106 -8.42 6.57 -0.51
CA HIS A 106 -8.76 7.52 0.54
C HIS A 106 -9.61 8.69 0.00
N ARG A 107 -9.22 9.29 -1.12
CA ARG A 107 -9.98 10.35 -1.78
C ARG A 107 -11.41 9.92 -2.06
N LYS A 108 -11.61 8.76 -2.71
CA LYS A 108 -12.93 8.23 -3.03
C LYS A 108 -13.76 7.90 -1.78
N LEU A 109 -13.12 7.49 -0.69
CA LEU A 109 -13.80 7.24 0.60
C LEU A 109 -14.21 8.55 1.30
N LYS A 110 -13.40 9.62 1.18
CA LYS A 110 -13.79 10.96 1.67
C LYS A 110 -14.98 11.54 0.90
N GLU A 111 -15.08 11.26 -0.39
CA GLU A 111 -16.17 11.71 -1.27
C GLU A 111 -17.44 10.82 -1.13
N TYR A 112 -17.33 9.61 -0.54
CA TYR A 112 -18.44 8.69 -0.43
C TYR A 112 -19.52 9.19 0.53
N GLN A 113 -20.76 9.28 0.03
CA GLN A 113 -21.92 9.59 0.85
C GLN A 113 -22.44 8.33 1.54
N PHE A 114 -22.21 8.24 2.84
CA PHE A 114 -22.55 7.08 3.62
C PHE A 114 -24.05 6.81 3.64
N ARG A 115 -24.45 5.59 3.29
CA ARG A 115 -25.80 5.04 3.39
C ARG A 115 -25.72 3.68 4.04
N LYS A 116 -26.26 3.55 5.25
CA LYS A 116 -26.14 2.35 6.08
C LYS A 116 -26.61 1.07 5.36
N GLU A 117 -27.69 1.17 4.60
CA GLU A 117 -28.35 0.05 3.93
C GLU A 117 -27.50 -0.55 2.80
N THR A 118 -26.69 0.26 2.12
CA THR A 118 -25.89 -0.14 0.97
C THR A 118 -24.39 -0.08 1.24
N ALA A 119 -23.95 0.42 2.40
CA ALA A 119 -22.55 0.72 2.70
C ALA A 119 -21.62 -0.46 2.40
N SER A 120 -21.95 -1.67 2.85
CA SER A 120 -21.09 -2.85 2.63
C SER A 120 -20.88 -3.13 1.14
N GLU A 121 -21.93 -3.07 0.35
CA GLU A 121 -21.86 -3.33 -1.09
C GLU A 121 -21.14 -2.20 -1.84
N ASP A 122 -21.47 -0.94 -1.51
CA ASP A 122 -20.88 0.23 -2.14
C ASP A 122 -19.36 0.30 -1.87
N LEU A 123 -18.95 0.07 -0.61
CA LEU A 123 -17.53 0.10 -0.21
C LEU A 123 -16.73 -1.04 -0.84
N ASN A 124 -17.31 -2.25 -0.94
CA ASN A 124 -16.69 -3.36 -1.64
C ASN A 124 -16.51 -3.08 -3.14
N LYS A 125 -17.52 -2.51 -3.80
CA LYS A 125 -17.44 -2.11 -5.21
C LYS A 125 -16.37 -1.05 -5.43
N LEU A 126 -16.32 -0.05 -4.55
CA LEU A 126 -15.33 1.03 -4.60
C LEU A 126 -13.91 0.48 -4.44
N TYR A 127 -13.68 -0.32 -3.40
CA TYR A 127 -12.40 -0.98 -3.16
C TYR A 127 -11.95 -1.83 -4.36
N ASN A 128 -12.81 -2.72 -4.82
CA ASN A 128 -12.48 -3.62 -5.93
C ASN A 128 -12.15 -2.86 -7.22
N ARG A 129 -12.85 -1.74 -7.47
CA ARG A 129 -12.55 -0.87 -8.64
C ARG A 129 -11.15 -0.28 -8.52
N VAL A 130 -10.81 0.33 -7.38
CA VAL A 130 -9.49 0.94 -7.16
C VAL A 130 -8.39 -0.11 -7.23
N MET A 131 -8.59 -1.31 -6.65
CA MET A 131 -7.62 -2.39 -6.73
C MET A 131 -7.43 -2.91 -8.15
N LYS A 132 -8.48 -2.96 -8.96
CA LYS A 132 -8.38 -3.30 -10.38
C LYS A 132 -7.55 -2.26 -11.13
N GLU A 133 -7.84 -0.96 -10.95
CA GLU A 133 -7.10 0.14 -11.57
C GLU A 133 -5.60 0.11 -11.13
N HIS A 134 -5.33 -0.21 -9.86
CA HIS A 134 -3.97 -0.42 -9.35
C HIS A 134 -3.24 -1.54 -10.11
N LEU A 135 -3.84 -2.72 -10.21
CA LEU A 135 -3.22 -3.85 -10.90
C LEU A 135 -2.98 -3.56 -12.39
N GLU A 136 -3.94 -2.93 -13.06
CA GLU A 136 -3.80 -2.50 -14.46
C GLU A 136 -2.66 -1.49 -14.65
N SER A 137 -2.47 -0.58 -13.69
CA SER A 137 -1.37 0.39 -13.70
C SER A 137 -0.01 -0.27 -13.47
N GLN A 138 0.10 -1.23 -12.55
CA GLN A 138 1.31 -2.02 -12.32
C GLN A 138 1.73 -2.77 -13.59
N ASP A 139 0.79 -3.46 -14.20
CA ASP A 139 1.02 -4.22 -15.42
C ASP A 139 1.37 -3.30 -16.63
N LEU A 140 0.75 -2.12 -16.72
CA LEU A 140 1.08 -1.13 -17.74
C LEU A 140 2.48 -0.55 -17.55
N TYR A 141 2.89 -0.31 -16.30
CA TYR A 141 4.23 0.15 -15.94
C TYR A 141 5.29 -0.83 -16.41
N ASP A 142 5.12 -2.11 -16.08
CA ASP A 142 6.03 -3.18 -16.50
C ASP A 142 6.10 -3.31 -18.02
N ARG A 143 4.96 -3.40 -18.67
CA ARG A 143 4.92 -3.54 -20.15
C ARG A 143 5.56 -2.35 -20.86
N GLN A 144 5.27 -1.12 -20.42
CA GLN A 144 5.79 0.08 -21.10
C GLN A 144 7.27 0.31 -20.85
N SER A 145 7.75 0.05 -19.63
CA SER A 145 9.16 0.15 -19.29
C SER A 145 9.97 -1.08 -19.75
N ASN A 146 9.27 -2.11 -20.28
CA ASN A 146 9.85 -3.41 -20.58
C ASN A 146 10.64 -3.95 -19.39
N HIS A 147 9.97 -3.97 -18.20
CA HIS A 147 10.58 -4.38 -16.93
C HIS A 147 11.90 -3.66 -16.65
N SER A 148 11.90 -2.35 -16.71
CA SER A 148 13.05 -1.44 -16.59
C SER A 148 14.05 -1.41 -17.75
N ILE A 149 13.91 -2.21 -18.80
CA ILE A 149 14.87 -2.24 -19.92
C ILE A 149 14.77 -0.96 -20.77
N ASP A 150 13.56 -0.43 -21.03
CA ASP A 150 13.37 0.82 -21.77
C ASP A 150 13.59 2.04 -20.84
N SER A 151 14.79 2.60 -20.88
CA SER A 151 15.18 3.73 -20.05
C SER A 151 14.40 5.03 -20.35
N THR A 152 13.90 5.20 -21.57
CA THR A 152 13.08 6.36 -21.93
C THR A 152 11.69 6.25 -21.31
N LYS A 153 11.09 5.08 -21.40
CA LYS A 153 9.80 4.82 -20.78
C LYS A 153 9.89 4.79 -19.25
N GLN A 154 10.98 4.24 -18.70
CA GLN A 154 11.23 4.30 -17.25
C GLN A 154 11.21 5.76 -16.76
N ARG A 155 11.96 6.65 -17.40
CA ARG A 155 12.02 8.08 -17.05
C ARG A 155 10.67 8.79 -17.19
N TYR A 156 9.86 8.43 -18.20
CA TYR A 156 8.49 8.91 -18.33
C TYR A 156 7.65 8.52 -17.11
N TRP A 157 7.74 7.24 -16.69
CA TRP A 157 7.00 6.74 -15.54
C TRP A 157 7.49 7.35 -14.22
N ASP A 158 8.79 7.52 -14.02
CA ASP A 158 9.35 8.19 -12.84
C ASP A 158 8.73 9.59 -12.66
N ASN A 159 8.65 10.37 -13.74
CA ASN A 159 8.03 11.69 -13.72
C ASN A 159 6.52 11.64 -13.47
N LYS A 160 5.82 10.69 -14.08
CA LYS A 160 4.38 10.48 -13.91
C LYS A 160 4.04 10.10 -12.48
N ILE A 161 4.75 9.14 -11.90
CA ILE A 161 4.58 8.69 -10.50
C ILE A 161 4.81 9.87 -9.56
N LYS A 162 5.89 10.61 -9.74
CA LYS A 162 6.19 11.80 -8.93
C LYS A 162 5.11 12.86 -9.02
N ALA A 163 4.57 13.12 -10.22
CA ALA A 163 3.47 14.07 -10.42
C ALA A 163 2.19 13.63 -9.70
N ASN A 164 1.80 12.35 -9.84
CA ASN A 164 0.61 11.81 -9.20
C ASN A 164 0.71 11.79 -7.67
N LEU A 165 1.88 11.43 -7.11
CA LEU A 165 2.11 11.51 -5.66
C LEU A 165 1.97 12.94 -5.14
N LYS A 166 2.41 13.93 -5.92
CA LYS A 166 2.25 15.35 -5.57
C LYS A 166 0.80 15.81 -5.70
N GLU A 167 0.09 15.43 -6.76
CA GLU A 167 -1.32 15.75 -6.98
C GLU A 167 -2.21 15.22 -5.85
N LEU A 168 -1.89 14.03 -5.34
CA LEU A 168 -2.63 13.36 -4.27
C LEU A 168 -2.01 13.62 -2.86
N GLU A 169 -1.21 14.66 -2.69
CA GLU A 169 -0.52 14.94 -1.43
C GLU A 169 -1.50 15.22 -0.28
N GLU A 170 -2.61 15.89 -0.54
CA GLU A 170 -3.67 16.17 0.45
C GLU A 170 -4.39 14.91 0.97
N TYR A 171 -4.24 13.77 0.26
CA TYR A 171 -4.84 12.48 0.63
C TYR A 171 -3.82 11.51 1.24
N ALA A 172 -2.64 11.99 1.65
CA ALA A 172 -1.62 11.16 2.30
C ALA A 172 -1.88 10.93 3.80
N ASP A 173 -2.89 11.60 4.38
CA ASP A 173 -3.26 11.55 5.80
C ASP A 173 -4.21 10.39 6.17
N TYR A 174 -4.20 9.31 5.42
CA TYR A 174 -5.12 8.17 5.56
C TYR A 174 -4.73 7.16 6.66
N ARG A 175 -3.60 7.36 7.35
CA ARG A 175 -3.05 6.46 8.38
C ARG A 175 -3.52 6.79 9.79
#